data_388658a96af644f7181de53eeb286679
#
_entry.id   388658a96af644f7181de53eeb286679
#
_cell.length_a   1.000
_cell.length_b   1.000
_cell.length_c   1.000
_cell.angle_alpha   90.00
_cell.angle_beta   90.00
_cell.angle_gamma   90.00
#
_symmetry.space_group_name_H-M   'P 1'
#
loop_
_entity.id
_entity.type
_entity.pdbx_description
1 polymer ?
#
loop_
_entity_poly.entity_id
_entity_poly.type
_entity_poly.pdbx_seq_one_letter_code
_entity_poly.pdbx_strand_id
1 'polypeptide(L)'
;MGVSTSRPENGVAVVTADFPPVNALPVTGWFDLAHAVRSAGHDPEVRCVVLAAEGRGFNAGVDIKEIRAEGGGALIGANRGCFEAFAAVYECEVPVVAAVQGFCLGGGIGLVGNADTVVASEDAVFGLPELDRGALGAATHLARLVPPHLMRALYFTSRTAIAAELHAHGSVWRVVPRDALRAAALELAREIAAKDGGLLRLAKAAINGIDPVDVRRSYRFEQGFTFEAQLGGTAARVRDAFGKENA
;
A
#
# COMPACT_ATOMS: atom_id res chain seq x y z
N MET A 1 11.10 10.76 11.72
CA MET A 1 9.70 10.53 11.30
C MET A 1 9.52 11.08 9.91
N GLY A 2 8.81 10.37 9.04
CA GLY A 2 8.55 10.77 7.66
C GLY A 2 8.91 9.67 6.67
N VAL A 3 9.15 10.06 5.42
CA VAL A 3 9.60 9.16 4.37
C VAL A 3 11.08 9.38 4.13
N SER A 4 11.85 8.31 4.05
CA SER A 4 13.27 8.34 3.75
C SER A 4 13.63 7.39 2.62
N THR A 5 14.70 7.72 1.91
CA THR A 5 15.25 6.85 0.86
C THR A 5 16.72 6.56 1.17
N SER A 6 17.10 5.29 1.09
CA SER A 6 18.49 4.83 1.24
C SER A 6 18.89 3.92 0.10
N ARG A 7 20.18 3.77 -0.11
CA ARG A 7 20.75 2.88 -1.13
C ARG A 7 21.75 1.94 -0.45
N PRO A 8 21.25 0.84 0.14
CA PRO A 8 22.10 -0.11 0.84
C PRO A 8 22.99 -0.93 -0.09
N GLU A 9 22.59 -1.04 -1.38
CA GLU A 9 23.25 -1.87 -2.37
C GLU A 9 23.19 -1.23 -3.75
N ASN A 10 24.10 -1.64 -4.63
CA ASN A 10 24.12 -1.16 -6.02
C ASN A 10 22.84 -1.59 -6.77
N GLY A 11 22.17 -0.64 -7.38
CA GLY A 11 20.95 -0.84 -8.13
C GLY A 11 19.68 -0.98 -7.27
N VAL A 12 19.77 -0.93 -5.94
CA VAL A 12 18.62 -1.05 -5.03
C VAL A 12 18.40 0.25 -4.24
N ALA A 13 17.21 0.80 -4.32
CA ALA A 13 16.74 1.87 -3.43
C ALA A 13 15.73 1.30 -2.42
N VAL A 14 15.81 1.75 -1.17
CA VAL A 14 14.84 1.43 -0.13
C VAL A 14 14.11 2.69 0.26
N VAL A 15 12.81 2.74 0.01
CA VAL A 15 11.90 3.80 0.46
C VAL A 15 11.21 3.32 1.72
N THR A 16 11.42 4.03 2.82
CA THR A 16 10.93 3.64 4.15
C THR A 16 9.98 4.69 4.70
N ALA A 17 8.78 4.26 5.10
CA ALA A 17 7.82 5.07 5.85
C ALA A 17 8.04 4.88 7.37
N ASP A 18 8.08 5.99 8.12
CA ASP A 18 8.21 6.02 9.58
C ASP A 18 7.28 7.07 10.18
N PHE A 19 6.05 6.66 10.46
CA PHE A 19 4.99 7.47 11.09
C PHE A 19 4.42 6.76 12.32
N PRO A 20 5.16 6.76 13.44
CA PRO A 20 4.71 6.08 14.65
C PRO A 20 3.41 6.68 15.21
N PRO A 21 2.59 5.86 15.92
CA PRO A 21 2.90 4.50 16.35
C PRO A 21 2.47 3.39 15.37
N VAL A 22 1.73 3.70 14.30
CA VAL A 22 1.05 2.71 13.44
C VAL A 22 1.21 2.95 11.95
N ASN A 23 2.07 3.86 11.55
CA ASN A 23 2.24 4.23 10.14
C ASN A 23 0.89 4.61 9.47
N ALA A 24 0.02 5.33 10.21
CA ALA A 24 -1.08 6.07 9.62
C ALA A 24 -0.51 7.37 9.05
N LEU A 25 -0.60 7.54 7.73
CA LEU A 25 0.06 8.65 7.07
C LEU A 25 -0.85 9.89 7.06
N PRO A 26 -0.30 11.06 7.44
CA PRO A 26 -0.95 12.33 7.20
C PRO A 26 -1.01 12.64 5.69
N VAL A 27 -1.76 13.64 5.30
CA VAL A 27 -1.91 14.07 3.90
C VAL A 27 -0.54 14.28 3.24
N THR A 28 0.35 15.02 3.89
CA THR A 28 1.71 15.27 3.39
C THR A 28 2.52 13.99 3.24
N GLY A 29 2.39 13.05 4.18
CA GLY A 29 3.10 11.76 4.16
C GLY A 29 2.77 10.91 2.94
N TRP A 30 1.54 10.96 2.44
CA TRP A 30 1.16 10.27 1.19
C TRP A 30 1.83 10.89 -0.02
N PHE A 31 1.92 12.23 -0.11
CA PHE A 31 2.61 12.90 -1.20
C PHE A 31 4.13 12.71 -1.13
N ASP A 32 4.71 12.74 0.07
CA ASP A 32 6.13 12.47 0.29
C ASP A 32 6.50 11.05 -0.15
N LEU A 33 5.64 10.07 0.18
CA LEU A 33 5.82 8.68 -0.26
C LEU A 33 5.76 8.56 -1.77
N ALA A 34 4.76 9.18 -2.41
CA ALA A 34 4.63 9.22 -3.86
C ALA A 34 5.88 9.82 -4.52
N HIS A 35 6.37 10.94 -3.97
CA HIS A 35 7.57 11.60 -4.46
C HIS A 35 8.81 10.73 -4.32
N ALA A 36 9.01 10.10 -3.16
CA ALA A 36 10.16 9.24 -2.91
C ALA A 36 10.21 8.02 -3.84
N VAL A 37 9.06 7.36 -4.06
CA VAL A 37 8.97 6.21 -4.98
C VAL A 37 9.25 6.63 -6.42
N ARG A 38 8.64 7.73 -6.89
CA ARG A 38 8.89 8.27 -8.24
C ARG A 38 10.35 8.65 -8.43
N SER A 39 10.93 9.39 -7.47
CA SER A 39 12.32 9.81 -7.53
C SER A 39 13.27 8.62 -7.59
N ALA A 40 13.02 7.57 -6.80
CA ALA A 40 13.80 6.34 -6.85
C ALA A 40 13.65 5.62 -8.19
N GLY A 41 12.42 5.54 -8.73
CA GLY A 41 12.15 4.91 -10.03
C GLY A 41 12.78 5.62 -11.22
N HIS A 42 12.84 6.96 -11.19
CA HIS A 42 13.47 7.77 -12.27
C HIS A 42 15.00 7.75 -12.24
N ASP A 43 15.61 7.35 -11.13
CA ASP A 43 17.06 7.30 -11.03
C ASP A 43 17.65 6.21 -11.95
N PRO A 44 18.54 6.54 -12.90
CA PRO A 44 19.11 5.58 -13.83
C PRO A 44 19.95 4.49 -13.16
N GLU A 45 20.49 4.76 -11.96
CA GLU A 45 21.28 3.80 -11.20
C GLU A 45 20.41 2.81 -10.42
N VAL A 46 19.10 3.09 -10.25
CA VAL A 46 18.16 2.21 -9.55
C VAL A 46 17.50 1.23 -10.53
N ARG A 47 17.47 -0.03 -10.16
CA ARG A 47 16.89 -1.15 -10.92
C ARG A 47 15.79 -1.87 -10.18
N CYS A 48 15.70 -1.66 -8.85
CA CYS A 48 14.63 -2.18 -8.00
C CYS A 48 14.41 -1.26 -6.80
N VAL A 49 13.16 -1.03 -6.44
CA VAL A 49 12.78 -0.31 -5.24
C VAL A 49 12.23 -1.29 -4.21
N VAL A 50 12.71 -1.21 -2.96
CA VAL A 50 12.09 -1.88 -1.82
C VAL A 50 11.24 -0.84 -1.08
N LEU A 51 9.95 -1.10 -0.96
CA LEU A 51 9.03 -0.31 -0.15
C LEU A 51 8.89 -0.96 1.22
N ALA A 52 9.31 -0.26 2.27
CA ALA A 52 9.36 -0.76 3.64
C ALA A 52 8.75 0.23 4.63
N ALA A 53 8.56 -0.20 5.85
CA ALA A 53 8.11 0.65 6.95
C ALA A 53 8.85 0.30 8.25
N GLU A 54 9.01 1.31 9.12
CA GLU A 54 9.53 1.09 10.47
C GLU A 54 8.40 0.73 11.45
N GLY A 55 8.77 0.20 12.61
CA GLY A 55 7.84 -0.02 13.72
C GLY A 55 6.99 -1.28 13.63
N ARG A 56 5.80 -1.23 14.26
CA ARG A 56 5.00 -2.42 14.54
C ARG A 56 4.28 -3.03 13.34
N GLY A 57 3.97 -2.24 12.34
CA GLY A 57 3.24 -2.66 11.16
C GLY A 57 3.60 -1.82 9.95
N PHE A 58 3.24 -2.33 8.79
CA PHE A 58 3.57 -1.69 7.52
C PHE A 58 2.82 -0.37 7.33
N ASN A 59 1.48 -0.39 7.44
CA ASN A 59 0.67 0.82 7.29
C ASN A 59 -0.76 0.58 7.80
N ALA A 60 -1.30 1.54 8.55
CA ALA A 60 -2.68 1.54 9.05
C ALA A 60 -3.63 2.46 8.26
N GLY A 61 -3.24 2.90 7.07
CA GLY A 61 -4.04 3.78 6.22
C GLY A 61 -3.81 5.27 6.49
N VAL A 62 -4.86 6.06 6.31
CA VAL A 62 -4.83 7.52 6.50
C VAL A 62 -4.88 7.92 7.96
N ASP A 63 -4.30 9.07 8.31
CA ASP A 63 -4.43 9.63 9.67
C ASP A 63 -5.85 10.17 9.86
N ILE A 64 -6.68 9.38 10.53
CA ILE A 64 -8.07 9.75 10.85
C ILE A 64 -8.13 10.95 11.81
N LYS A 65 -7.09 11.18 12.63
CA LYS A 65 -7.06 12.32 13.55
C LYS A 65 -6.93 13.64 12.78
N GLU A 66 -6.05 13.67 11.78
CA GLU A 66 -5.92 14.81 10.87
C GLU A 66 -7.24 15.10 10.14
N ILE A 67 -7.89 14.07 9.57
CA ILE A 67 -9.18 14.23 8.89
C ILE A 67 -10.26 14.78 9.85
N ARG A 68 -10.29 14.32 11.09
CA ARG A 68 -11.25 14.84 12.10
C ARG A 68 -10.96 16.28 12.49
N ALA A 69 -9.70 16.65 12.59
CA ALA A 69 -9.29 18.00 13.00
C ALA A 69 -9.51 19.03 11.88
N GLU A 70 -9.20 18.69 10.63
CA GLU A 70 -9.17 19.62 9.51
C GLU A 70 -10.37 19.48 8.54
N GLY A 71 -11.18 18.43 8.72
CA GLY A 71 -12.43 18.24 7.99
C GLY A 71 -12.29 17.93 6.50
N GLY A 72 -13.15 18.54 5.67
CA GLY A 72 -13.27 18.21 4.25
C GLY A 72 -11.99 18.46 3.44
N GLY A 73 -11.18 19.44 3.79
CA GLY A 73 -9.90 19.71 3.13
C GLY A 73 -8.91 18.56 3.29
N ALA A 74 -8.74 18.06 4.51
CA ALA A 74 -7.87 16.91 4.79
C ALA A 74 -8.42 15.62 4.16
N LEU A 75 -9.74 15.43 4.12
CA LEU A 75 -10.35 14.28 3.43
C LEU A 75 -10.01 14.27 1.94
N ILE A 76 -10.16 15.42 1.26
CA ILE A 76 -9.79 15.55 -0.16
C ILE A 76 -8.29 15.35 -0.34
N GLY A 77 -7.49 15.95 0.53
CA GLY A 77 -6.04 15.82 0.53
C GLY A 77 -5.58 14.37 0.67
N ALA A 78 -6.09 13.66 1.67
CA ALA A 78 -5.78 12.25 1.91
C ALA A 78 -6.20 11.36 0.73
N ASN A 79 -7.39 11.60 0.17
CA ASN A 79 -7.90 10.86 -0.99
C ASN A 79 -7.00 11.05 -2.22
N ARG A 80 -6.55 12.29 -2.48
CA ARG A 80 -5.61 12.60 -3.57
C ARG A 80 -4.22 12.02 -3.29
N GLY A 81 -3.74 12.17 -2.05
CA GLY A 81 -2.44 11.63 -1.64
C GLY A 81 -2.36 10.11 -1.77
N CYS A 82 -3.39 9.39 -1.33
CA CYS A 82 -3.51 7.95 -1.55
C CYS A 82 -3.46 7.60 -3.05
N PHE A 83 -4.24 8.29 -3.88
CA PHE A 83 -4.22 8.07 -5.33
C PHE A 83 -2.81 8.26 -5.91
N GLU A 84 -2.13 9.33 -5.54
CA GLU A 84 -0.77 9.62 -6.03
C GLU A 84 0.27 8.59 -5.54
N ALA A 85 0.18 8.15 -4.28
CA ALA A 85 1.09 7.17 -3.73
C ALA A 85 0.89 5.78 -4.36
N PHE A 86 -0.37 5.37 -4.54
CA PHE A 86 -0.70 4.08 -5.16
C PHE A 86 -0.28 4.06 -6.63
N ALA A 87 -0.57 5.15 -7.37
CA ALA A 87 -0.12 5.31 -8.73
C ALA A 87 1.42 5.32 -8.83
N ALA A 88 2.12 5.99 -7.91
CA ALA A 88 3.58 6.02 -7.90
C ALA A 88 4.21 4.63 -7.73
N VAL A 89 3.62 3.75 -6.90
CA VAL A 89 4.09 2.37 -6.74
C VAL A 89 3.82 1.57 -8.01
N TYR A 90 2.60 1.64 -8.56
CA TYR A 90 2.22 0.90 -9.77
C TYR A 90 3.02 1.32 -11.01
N GLU A 91 3.16 2.63 -11.21
CA GLU A 91 3.81 3.25 -12.37
C GLU A 91 5.32 3.44 -12.17
N CYS A 92 5.89 2.98 -11.05
CA CYS A 92 7.34 3.03 -10.85
C CYS A 92 8.05 2.43 -12.06
N GLU A 93 9.03 3.12 -12.60
CA GLU A 93 9.71 2.68 -13.82
C GLU A 93 10.51 1.38 -13.65
N VAL A 94 10.83 1.03 -12.41
CA VAL A 94 11.53 -0.21 -12.05
C VAL A 94 10.65 -1.05 -11.11
N PRO A 95 10.88 -2.37 -11.01
CA PRO A 95 10.14 -3.24 -10.10
C PRO A 95 10.15 -2.75 -8.65
N VAL A 96 9.01 -2.88 -7.97
CA VAL A 96 8.82 -2.55 -6.56
C VAL A 96 8.56 -3.82 -5.75
N VAL A 97 9.40 -4.07 -4.76
CA VAL A 97 9.26 -5.14 -3.76
C VAL A 97 8.69 -4.53 -2.49
N ALA A 98 7.50 -4.95 -2.06
CA ALA A 98 6.96 -4.54 -0.76
C ALA A 98 7.44 -5.49 0.34
N ALA A 99 8.04 -4.93 1.42
CA ALA A 99 8.45 -5.65 2.61
C ALA A 99 7.45 -5.39 3.73
N VAL A 100 6.58 -6.35 4.03
CA VAL A 100 5.38 -6.15 4.84
C VAL A 100 5.47 -6.89 6.17
N GLN A 101 5.41 -6.15 7.29
CA GLN A 101 5.32 -6.70 8.64
C GLN A 101 4.05 -6.25 9.37
N GLY A 102 3.61 -7.06 10.32
CA GLY A 102 2.50 -6.75 11.22
C GLY A 102 1.21 -6.44 10.44
N PHE A 103 0.63 -5.28 10.63
CA PHE A 103 -0.61 -4.91 9.95
C PHE A 103 -0.35 -4.11 8.66
N CYS A 104 -1.06 -4.48 7.61
CA CYS A 104 -1.19 -3.79 6.33
C CYS A 104 -2.67 -3.55 6.07
N LEU A 105 -3.17 -2.38 6.45
CA LEU A 105 -4.59 -2.07 6.47
C LEU A 105 -4.91 -0.81 5.65
N GLY A 106 -6.11 -0.77 5.08
CA GLY A 106 -6.59 0.41 4.39
C GLY A 106 -5.67 0.85 3.25
N GLY A 107 -5.11 2.06 3.37
CA GLY A 107 -4.13 2.57 2.41
C GLY A 107 -2.88 1.69 2.23
N GLY A 108 -2.51 0.89 3.24
CA GLY A 108 -1.46 -0.11 3.12
C GLY A 108 -1.76 -1.14 2.03
N ILE A 109 -3.01 -1.57 1.90
CA ILE A 109 -3.46 -2.45 0.81
C ILE A 109 -3.30 -1.76 -0.54
N GLY A 110 -3.56 -0.45 -0.61
CA GLY A 110 -3.35 0.33 -1.82
C GLY A 110 -1.89 0.36 -2.28
N LEU A 111 -0.96 0.43 -1.33
CA LEU A 111 0.48 0.37 -1.64
C LEU A 111 0.91 -1.03 -2.07
N VAL A 112 0.57 -2.04 -1.26
CA VAL A 112 1.03 -3.43 -1.47
C VAL A 112 0.38 -4.07 -2.69
N GLY A 113 -0.92 -3.82 -2.95
CA GLY A 113 -1.62 -4.30 -4.14
C GLY A 113 -1.11 -3.70 -5.44
N ASN A 114 -0.30 -2.64 -5.37
CA ASN A 114 0.34 -2.01 -6.53
C ASN A 114 1.84 -2.33 -6.66
N ALA A 115 2.42 -2.96 -5.66
CA ALA A 115 3.78 -3.49 -5.78
C ALA A 115 3.84 -4.67 -6.76
N ASP A 116 5.00 -4.93 -7.34
CA ASP A 116 5.19 -6.04 -8.28
C ASP A 116 5.32 -7.37 -7.58
N THR A 117 5.87 -7.35 -6.37
CA THR A 117 6.00 -8.56 -5.55
C THR A 117 6.04 -8.20 -4.06
N VAL A 118 5.69 -9.15 -3.22
CA VAL A 118 5.56 -8.96 -1.77
C VAL A 118 6.38 -10.01 -1.03
N VAL A 119 7.20 -9.55 -0.10
CA VAL A 119 7.78 -10.39 0.95
C VAL A 119 7.12 -9.99 2.26
N ALA A 120 6.58 -10.95 2.99
CA ALA A 120 5.85 -10.68 4.23
C ALA A 120 6.46 -11.40 5.44
N SER A 121 6.33 -10.80 6.61
CA SER A 121 6.61 -11.52 7.85
C SER A 121 5.45 -12.45 8.23
N GLU A 122 5.74 -13.50 9.00
CA GLU A 122 4.75 -14.49 9.45
C GLU A 122 3.59 -13.85 10.22
N ASP A 123 3.84 -12.72 10.90
CA ASP A 123 2.84 -11.96 11.66
C ASP A 123 2.06 -10.94 10.82
N ALA A 124 2.33 -10.87 9.51
CA ALA A 124 1.66 -9.89 8.67
C ALA A 124 0.19 -10.26 8.41
N VAL A 125 -0.69 -9.25 8.57
CA VAL A 125 -2.11 -9.33 8.26
C VAL A 125 -2.51 -8.24 7.28
N PHE A 126 -3.42 -8.58 6.36
CA PHE A 126 -3.83 -7.75 5.24
C PHE A 126 -5.34 -7.56 5.24
N GLY A 127 -5.84 -6.34 5.13
CA GLY A 127 -7.28 -6.14 5.12
C GLY A 127 -7.75 -4.71 4.91
N LEU A 128 -9.07 -4.61 4.72
CA LEU A 128 -9.79 -3.36 4.51
C LEU A 128 -10.91 -3.21 5.55
N PRO A 129 -10.61 -2.67 6.74
CA PRO A 129 -11.61 -2.47 7.80
C PRO A 129 -12.47 -1.22 7.59
N GLU A 130 -12.53 -0.70 6.36
CA GLU A 130 -13.13 0.58 6.02
C GLU A 130 -14.62 0.63 6.34
N LEU A 131 -15.38 -0.45 6.09
CA LEU A 131 -16.82 -0.46 6.32
C LEU A 131 -17.17 -0.25 7.80
N ASP A 132 -16.41 -0.87 8.70
CA ASP A 132 -16.60 -0.71 10.15
C ASP A 132 -16.23 0.70 10.65
N ARG A 133 -15.47 1.43 9.84
CA ARG A 133 -14.97 2.78 10.16
C ARG A 133 -15.65 3.89 9.38
N GLY A 134 -16.72 3.59 8.64
CA GLY A 134 -17.43 4.55 7.81
C GLY A 134 -16.57 5.11 6.68
N ALA A 135 -15.80 4.25 6.03
CA ALA A 135 -14.99 4.60 4.88
C ALA A 135 -15.19 3.56 3.75
N LEU A 136 -14.74 3.90 2.58
CA LEU A 136 -14.64 3.02 1.42
C LEU A 136 -13.27 3.22 0.78
N GLY A 137 -12.81 2.23 0.02
CA GLY A 137 -11.62 2.36 -0.81
C GLY A 137 -10.73 1.13 -0.81
N ALA A 138 -9.77 1.14 -1.73
CA ALA A 138 -8.73 0.15 -1.93
C ALA A 138 -9.20 -1.28 -2.31
N ALA A 139 -10.49 -1.50 -2.61
CA ALA A 139 -10.99 -2.79 -3.12
C ALA A 139 -10.33 -3.16 -4.45
N THR A 140 -10.09 -2.19 -5.33
CA THR A 140 -9.30 -2.35 -6.56
C THR A 140 -7.95 -3.03 -6.28
N HIS A 141 -7.27 -2.60 -5.22
CA HIS A 141 -5.93 -3.08 -4.88
C HIS A 141 -5.97 -4.42 -4.14
N LEU A 142 -6.99 -4.65 -3.29
CA LEU A 142 -7.20 -5.94 -2.65
C LEU A 142 -7.53 -7.03 -3.69
N ALA A 143 -8.26 -6.68 -4.77
CA ALA A 143 -8.57 -7.59 -5.87
C ALA A 143 -7.32 -8.07 -6.65
N ARG A 144 -6.18 -7.39 -6.49
CA ARG A 144 -4.89 -7.81 -7.04
C ARG A 144 -4.13 -8.79 -6.12
N LEU A 145 -4.53 -8.86 -4.84
CA LEU A 145 -3.88 -9.71 -3.84
C LEU A 145 -4.62 -11.02 -3.60
N VAL A 146 -5.92 -11.08 -3.87
CA VAL A 146 -6.72 -12.27 -3.63
C VAL A 146 -7.77 -12.47 -4.74
N PRO A 147 -8.27 -13.70 -4.95
CA PRO A 147 -9.33 -13.96 -5.93
C PRO A 147 -10.59 -13.11 -5.67
N PRO A 148 -11.38 -12.79 -6.73
CA PRO A 148 -12.51 -11.84 -6.62
C PRO A 148 -13.55 -12.17 -5.55
N HIS A 149 -13.90 -13.43 -5.37
CA HIS A 149 -14.87 -13.83 -4.34
C HIS A 149 -14.30 -13.68 -2.93
N LEU A 150 -13.02 -14.03 -2.73
CA LEU A 150 -12.36 -13.83 -1.45
C LEU A 150 -12.20 -12.33 -1.13
N MET A 151 -11.83 -11.52 -2.13
CA MET A 151 -11.79 -10.07 -1.99
C MET A 151 -13.12 -9.52 -1.45
N ARG A 152 -14.24 -9.90 -2.06
CA ARG A 152 -15.57 -9.46 -1.63
C ARG A 152 -15.92 -9.93 -0.22
N ALA A 153 -15.58 -11.18 0.13
CA ALA A 153 -15.81 -11.71 1.48
C ALA A 153 -15.02 -10.93 2.52
N LEU A 154 -13.71 -10.73 2.31
CA LEU A 154 -12.87 -9.94 3.21
C LEU A 154 -13.37 -8.49 3.34
N TYR A 155 -13.68 -7.86 2.21
CA TYR A 155 -14.14 -6.48 2.18
C TYR A 155 -15.46 -6.28 2.93
N PHE A 156 -16.49 -7.09 2.64
CA PHE A 156 -17.81 -6.95 3.23
C PHE A 156 -17.88 -7.39 4.71
N THR A 157 -16.93 -8.19 5.17
CA THR A 157 -16.84 -8.62 6.56
C THR A 157 -15.79 -7.86 7.38
N SER A 158 -15.06 -6.93 6.76
CA SER A 158 -13.92 -6.22 7.35
C SER A 158 -12.85 -7.17 7.94
N ARG A 159 -12.81 -8.43 7.50
CA ARG A 159 -11.82 -9.41 7.97
C ARG A 159 -10.48 -9.20 7.29
N THR A 160 -9.46 -9.68 7.97
CA THR A 160 -8.09 -9.72 7.46
C THR A 160 -7.72 -11.12 6.99
N ALA A 161 -6.82 -11.20 6.01
CA ALA A 161 -6.10 -12.41 5.64
C ALA A 161 -4.68 -12.38 6.21
N ILE A 162 -4.12 -13.52 6.55
CA ILE A 162 -2.73 -13.65 7.02
C ILE A 162 -1.77 -13.83 5.84
N ALA A 163 -0.47 -13.58 6.08
CA ALA A 163 0.57 -13.71 5.05
C ALA A 163 0.58 -15.10 4.37
N ALA A 164 0.35 -16.18 5.14
CA ALA A 164 0.32 -17.53 4.62
C ALA A 164 -0.84 -17.77 3.64
N GLU A 165 -2.02 -17.14 3.86
CA GLU A 165 -3.15 -17.22 2.93
C GLU A 165 -2.82 -16.51 1.62
N LEU A 166 -2.24 -15.31 1.66
CA LEU A 166 -1.82 -14.60 0.46
C LEU A 166 -0.69 -15.34 -0.29
N HIS A 167 0.20 -15.98 0.44
CA HIS A 167 1.23 -16.83 -0.16
C HIS A 167 0.61 -18.04 -0.88
N ALA A 168 -0.40 -18.67 -0.31
CA ALA A 168 -1.12 -19.76 -0.95
C ALA A 168 -1.85 -19.34 -2.24
N HIS A 169 -2.24 -18.06 -2.35
CA HIS A 169 -2.81 -17.46 -3.57
C HIS A 169 -1.74 -16.97 -4.57
N GLY A 170 -0.46 -17.00 -4.21
CA GLY A 170 0.65 -16.54 -5.03
C GLY A 170 0.90 -15.03 -5.00
N SER A 171 0.20 -14.28 -4.16
CA SER A 171 0.34 -12.81 -4.06
C SER A 171 1.48 -12.38 -3.15
N VAL A 172 1.85 -13.21 -2.19
CA VAL A 172 3.06 -13.06 -1.38
C VAL A 172 4.09 -14.06 -1.88
N TRP A 173 5.21 -13.55 -2.36
CA TRP A 173 6.30 -14.37 -2.90
C TRP A 173 6.96 -15.24 -1.85
N ARG A 174 7.23 -14.67 -0.67
CA ARG A 174 7.90 -15.35 0.44
C ARG A 174 7.34 -14.88 1.77
N VAL A 175 7.13 -15.83 2.70
CA VAL A 175 6.82 -15.56 4.10
C VAL A 175 8.02 -15.96 4.95
N VAL A 176 8.46 -15.07 5.85
CA VAL A 176 9.67 -15.23 6.66
C VAL A 176 9.44 -14.76 8.10
N PRO A 177 10.28 -15.18 9.07
CA PRO A 177 10.30 -14.57 10.40
C PRO A 177 10.49 -13.04 10.29
N ARG A 178 9.91 -12.29 11.23
CA ARG A 178 9.90 -10.83 11.18
C ARG A 178 11.31 -10.21 11.14
N ASP A 179 12.23 -10.75 11.88
CA ASP A 179 13.63 -10.32 11.94
C ASP A 179 14.39 -10.58 10.63
N ALA A 180 13.95 -11.54 9.84
CA ALA A 180 14.51 -11.87 8.53
C ALA A 180 13.90 -11.05 7.37
N LEU A 181 12.80 -10.32 7.60
CA LEU A 181 12.02 -9.67 6.54
C LEU A 181 12.87 -8.72 5.67
N ARG A 182 13.61 -7.81 6.31
CA ARG A 182 14.43 -6.83 5.58
C ARG A 182 15.51 -7.51 4.72
N ALA A 183 16.16 -8.52 5.27
CA ALA A 183 17.19 -9.28 4.55
C ALA A 183 16.60 -10.03 3.35
N ALA A 184 15.44 -10.68 3.53
CA ALA A 184 14.76 -11.42 2.47
C ALA A 184 14.24 -10.49 1.33
N ALA A 185 13.73 -9.31 1.66
CA ALA A 185 13.31 -8.32 0.68
C ALA A 185 14.50 -7.75 -0.11
N LEU A 186 15.63 -7.48 0.55
CA LEU A 186 16.86 -7.05 -0.11
C LEU A 186 17.47 -8.14 -0.98
N GLU A 187 17.42 -9.40 -0.56
CA GLU A 187 17.86 -10.55 -1.36
C GLU A 187 17.09 -10.61 -2.69
N LEU A 188 15.76 -10.52 -2.64
CA LEU A 188 14.92 -10.50 -3.84
C LEU A 188 15.19 -9.27 -4.71
N ALA A 189 15.32 -8.09 -4.09
CA ALA A 189 15.61 -6.86 -4.82
C ALA A 189 16.98 -6.92 -5.53
N ARG A 190 17.98 -7.53 -4.89
CA ARG A 190 19.32 -7.77 -5.48
C ARG A 190 19.24 -8.72 -6.68
N GLU A 191 18.46 -9.79 -6.56
CA GLU A 191 18.24 -10.73 -7.67
C GLU A 191 17.61 -10.03 -8.87
N ILE A 192 16.63 -9.16 -8.66
CA ILE A 192 16.01 -8.32 -9.68
C ILE A 192 17.03 -7.34 -10.24
N ALA A 193 17.73 -6.60 -9.39
CA ALA A 193 18.68 -5.56 -9.79
C ALA A 193 19.93 -6.10 -10.53
N ALA A 194 20.19 -7.41 -10.48
CA ALA A 194 21.22 -8.06 -11.28
C ALA A 194 20.89 -8.13 -12.77
N LYS A 195 19.63 -7.87 -13.15
CA LYS A 195 19.21 -7.84 -14.55
C LYS A 195 19.57 -6.49 -15.20
N ASP A 196 19.52 -6.44 -16.52
CA ASP A 196 19.72 -5.18 -17.27
C ASP A 196 18.63 -4.16 -16.93
N GLY A 197 19.02 -2.95 -16.54
CA GLY A 197 18.08 -1.91 -16.10
C GLY A 197 17.13 -1.42 -17.20
N GLY A 198 17.60 -1.37 -18.44
CA GLY A 198 16.77 -0.98 -19.58
C GLY A 198 15.68 -2.04 -19.86
N LEU A 199 16.05 -3.32 -19.83
CA LEU A 199 15.09 -4.43 -19.99
C LEU A 199 14.08 -4.49 -18.84
N LEU A 200 14.50 -4.20 -17.59
CA LEU A 200 13.57 -4.16 -16.45
C LEU A 200 12.51 -3.08 -16.64
N ARG A 201 12.89 -1.87 -17.08
CA ARG A 201 11.95 -0.77 -17.34
C ARG A 201 10.96 -1.13 -18.45
N LEU A 202 11.44 -1.70 -19.56
CA LEU A 202 10.58 -2.15 -20.65
C LEU A 202 9.64 -3.28 -20.20
N ALA A 203 10.14 -4.25 -19.44
CA ALA A 203 9.34 -5.35 -18.90
C ALA A 203 8.25 -4.83 -17.95
N LYS A 204 8.58 -3.90 -17.05
CA LYS A 204 7.62 -3.28 -16.14
C LYS A 204 6.52 -2.56 -16.90
N ALA A 205 6.86 -1.76 -17.90
CA ALA A 205 5.89 -1.06 -18.74
C ALA A 205 4.98 -2.05 -19.50
N ALA A 206 5.56 -3.12 -20.05
CA ALA A 206 4.81 -4.16 -20.77
C ALA A 206 3.84 -4.91 -19.84
N ILE A 207 4.29 -5.33 -18.64
CA ILE A 207 3.47 -6.03 -17.64
C ILE A 207 2.32 -5.13 -17.20
N ASN A 208 2.56 -3.87 -16.90
CA ASN A 208 1.50 -2.93 -16.53
C ASN A 208 0.49 -2.72 -17.68
N GLY A 209 0.96 -2.74 -18.94
CA GLY A 209 0.09 -2.57 -20.10
C GLY A 209 -0.84 -3.76 -20.39
N ILE A 210 -0.50 -4.95 -19.91
CA ILE A 210 -1.33 -6.16 -20.06
C ILE A 210 -2.12 -6.51 -18.78
N ASP A 211 -1.96 -5.73 -17.71
CA ASP A 211 -2.73 -5.92 -16.47
C ASP A 211 -4.24 -5.78 -16.77
N PRO A 212 -5.07 -6.77 -16.41
CA PRO A 212 -6.50 -6.71 -16.68
C PRO A 212 -7.24 -5.63 -15.86
N VAL A 213 -6.60 -5.12 -14.81
CA VAL A 213 -7.16 -4.08 -13.94
C VAL A 213 -6.53 -2.73 -14.28
N ASP A 214 -7.30 -1.81 -14.83
CA ASP A 214 -6.92 -0.40 -14.89
C ASP A 214 -6.97 0.18 -13.48
N VAL A 215 -5.84 0.13 -12.79
CA VAL A 215 -5.72 0.47 -11.36
C VAL A 215 -6.11 1.93 -11.10
N ARG A 216 -5.69 2.85 -11.98
CA ARG A 216 -5.99 4.28 -11.81
C ARG A 216 -7.48 4.56 -11.97
N ARG A 217 -8.05 4.08 -13.06
CA ARG A 217 -9.47 4.29 -13.37
C ARG A 217 -10.37 3.62 -12.34
N SER A 218 -10.09 2.36 -12.00
CA SER A 218 -10.88 1.60 -11.04
C SER A 218 -10.84 2.24 -9.65
N TYR A 219 -9.67 2.62 -9.18
CA TYR A 219 -9.55 3.26 -7.87
C TYR A 219 -10.21 4.66 -7.87
N ARG A 220 -10.05 5.43 -8.95
CA ARG A 220 -10.72 6.73 -9.04
C ARG A 220 -12.25 6.61 -9.05
N PHE A 221 -12.77 5.55 -9.64
CA PHE A 221 -14.20 5.22 -9.58
C PHE A 221 -14.65 4.90 -8.14
N GLU A 222 -13.91 4.07 -7.40
CA GLU A 222 -14.18 3.79 -5.99
C GLU A 222 -14.19 5.06 -5.12
N GLN A 223 -13.25 5.97 -5.36
CA GLN A 223 -13.13 7.22 -4.61
C GLN A 223 -14.38 8.09 -4.73
N GLY A 224 -15.13 7.99 -5.82
CA GLY A 224 -16.42 8.67 -6.00
C GLY A 224 -17.43 8.27 -4.93
N PHE A 225 -17.55 6.98 -4.64
CA PHE A 225 -18.44 6.46 -3.58
C PHE A 225 -17.96 6.83 -2.18
N THR A 226 -16.65 6.96 -1.97
CA THR A 226 -16.12 7.48 -0.70
C THR A 226 -16.64 8.89 -0.43
N PHE A 227 -16.64 9.77 -1.42
CA PHE A 227 -17.19 11.13 -1.27
C PHE A 227 -18.70 11.11 -1.08
N GLU A 228 -19.45 10.26 -1.80
CA GLU A 228 -20.89 10.11 -1.64
C GLU A 228 -21.23 9.69 -0.20
N ALA A 229 -20.56 8.68 0.34
CA ALA A 229 -20.74 8.23 1.72
C ALA A 229 -20.42 9.33 2.75
N GLN A 230 -19.38 10.14 2.52
CA GLN A 230 -18.98 11.23 3.40
C GLN A 230 -20.00 12.38 3.35
N LEU A 231 -20.36 12.84 2.17
CA LEU A 231 -21.31 13.97 1.97
C LEU A 231 -22.73 13.59 2.38
N GLY A 232 -23.15 12.34 2.15
CA GLY A 232 -24.45 11.82 2.56
C GLY A 232 -24.59 11.53 4.05
N GLY A 233 -23.55 11.74 4.86
CA GLY A 233 -23.56 11.57 6.32
C GLY A 233 -23.51 10.10 6.81
N THR A 234 -23.52 9.12 5.90
CA THR A 234 -23.45 7.70 6.28
C THR A 234 -22.12 7.37 6.97
N ALA A 235 -21.03 7.87 6.45
CA ALA A 235 -19.70 7.69 7.03
C ALA A 235 -19.58 8.27 8.45
N ALA A 236 -20.19 9.42 8.72
CA ALA A 236 -20.20 10.03 10.05
C ALA A 236 -20.96 9.16 11.05
N ARG A 237 -22.17 8.68 10.67
CA ARG A 237 -22.98 7.79 11.56
C ARG A 237 -22.23 6.52 11.95
N VAL A 238 -21.54 5.87 11.00
CA VAL A 238 -20.78 4.65 11.28
C VAL A 238 -19.60 4.93 12.20
N ARG A 239 -18.83 5.99 11.96
CA ARG A 239 -17.71 6.39 12.84
C ARG A 239 -18.13 6.69 14.26
N ASP A 240 -19.29 7.35 14.44
CA ASP A 240 -19.83 7.68 15.75
C ASP A 240 -20.27 6.43 16.52
N ALA A 241 -20.86 5.46 15.82
CA ALA A 241 -21.23 4.16 16.40
C ALA A 241 -19.96 3.39 16.83
N PHE A 242 -18.98 3.27 15.94
CA PHE A 242 -17.71 2.59 16.22
C PHE A 242 -16.94 3.21 17.40
N GLY A 243 -16.96 4.55 17.52
CA GLY A 243 -16.34 5.25 18.64
C GLY A 243 -16.99 4.94 20.00
N LYS A 244 -18.31 4.69 20.02
CA LYS A 244 -19.05 4.35 21.26
C LYS A 244 -18.85 2.89 21.71
N GLU A 245 -18.62 1.97 20.77
CA GLU A 245 -18.37 0.55 21.07
C GLU A 245 -16.95 0.29 21.57
N ASN A 246 -16.00 1.21 21.32
CA ASN A 246 -14.58 1.06 21.65
C ASN A 246 -14.09 2.08 22.70
N ALA A 247 -14.98 2.81 23.36
CA ALA A 247 -14.69 3.73 24.47
C ALA A 247 -15.02 3.06 25.82
#